data_242d0a2185c5f02fc41fcf79dafe795e
#
_entry.id   242d0a2185c5f02fc41fcf79dafe795e
#
_cell.length_a   1.000
_cell.length_b   1.000
_cell.length_c   1.000
_cell.angle_alpha   90.00
_cell.angle_beta   90.00
_cell.angle_gamma   90.00
#
_symmetry.space_group_name_H-M   'P 1'
#
loop_
_entity.id
_entity.type
_entity.pdbx_description
1 polymer ?
#
loop_
_entity_poly.entity_id
_entity_poly.type
_entity_poly.pdbx_seq_one_letter_code
_entity_poly.pdbx_strand_id
1 'polypeptide(L)'
;MTSSPVLTATGLVKRYGELRALDDVSLTIRGGESVAVMGASGSGKTTLLHCLAAVIAPDSGSVVLSAPGVEARELVGLGEGERARVRRESLGFVFQEHLLLPELTAVENAALPLLLKGLRRPDAERHAAGWLAALGLAGMEDRRIGQLSGGQAQRVAIARAQVTGAPVVFADEPTGALDSTTSAEVLTALLHATTGQGRTLVMVTHDADVARRCSRIVQVRDGRIVADSAADATASGAGSATGTLAGAASLSTGLDR
;
A
#
# COMPACT_ATOMS: atom_id res chain seq x y z
N MET A 1 16.60 11.38 4.84
CA MET A 1 16.02 12.01 3.65
C MET A 1 14.53 11.71 3.65
N THR A 2 13.68 12.72 3.81
CA THR A 2 12.22 12.53 3.73
C THR A 2 11.83 12.30 2.28
N SER A 3 11.32 11.10 1.97
CA SER A 3 10.83 10.77 0.61
C SER A 3 9.64 11.68 0.25
N SER A 4 9.54 12.04 -1.05
CA SER A 4 8.44 12.89 -1.55
C SER A 4 7.08 12.19 -1.41
N PRO A 5 5.97 12.95 -1.23
CA PRO A 5 4.64 12.41 -1.29
C PRO A 5 4.37 11.71 -2.63
N VAL A 6 3.78 10.52 -2.58
CA VAL A 6 3.37 9.76 -3.78
C VAL A 6 1.86 9.74 -3.93
N LEU A 7 1.13 9.79 -2.82
CA LEU A 7 -0.32 9.96 -2.78
C LEU A 7 -0.68 10.99 -1.70
N THR A 8 -1.51 11.95 -2.04
CA THR A 8 -2.06 12.93 -1.09
C THR A 8 -3.56 12.97 -1.22
N ALA A 9 -4.24 12.61 -0.14
CA ALA A 9 -5.68 12.74 0.02
C ALA A 9 -5.98 13.91 0.94
N THR A 10 -6.96 14.74 0.60
CA THR A 10 -7.36 15.92 1.40
C THR A 10 -8.88 16.00 1.48
N GLY A 11 -9.41 15.98 2.70
CA GLY A 11 -10.82 16.22 2.99
C GLY A 11 -11.77 15.22 2.32
N LEU A 12 -11.40 13.93 2.22
CA LEU A 12 -12.22 12.93 1.54
C LEU A 12 -13.53 12.67 2.30
N VAL A 13 -14.63 12.77 1.57
CA VAL A 13 -15.95 12.37 2.03
C VAL A 13 -16.52 11.34 1.07
N LYS A 14 -17.10 10.27 1.63
CA LYS A 14 -17.84 9.25 0.84
C LYS A 14 -19.07 8.81 1.59
N ARG A 15 -20.21 8.83 0.91
CA ARG A 15 -21.52 8.43 1.46
C ARG A 15 -22.12 7.27 0.66
N TYR A 16 -22.83 6.42 1.34
CA TYR A 16 -23.70 5.39 0.79
C TYR A 16 -25.08 5.53 1.44
N GLY A 17 -25.98 6.25 0.77
CA GLY A 17 -27.23 6.71 1.37
C GLY A 17 -26.97 7.58 2.61
N GLU A 18 -27.52 7.23 3.75
CA GLU A 18 -27.33 7.97 5.02
C GLU A 18 -25.96 7.66 5.68
N LEU A 19 -25.30 6.56 5.30
CA LEU A 19 -24.03 6.16 5.89
C LEU A 19 -22.89 7.01 5.33
N ARG A 20 -22.17 7.72 6.20
CA ARG A 20 -20.92 8.42 5.87
C ARG A 20 -19.74 7.48 6.09
N ALA A 21 -19.30 6.79 5.02
CA ALA A 21 -18.21 5.82 5.07
C ALA A 21 -16.84 6.49 5.19
N LEU A 22 -16.66 7.70 4.64
CA LEU A 22 -15.51 8.57 4.89
C LEU A 22 -16.02 9.96 5.27
N ASP A 23 -15.40 10.57 6.29
CA ASP A 23 -15.79 11.84 6.87
C ASP A 23 -14.56 12.72 7.14
N ASP A 24 -14.24 13.57 6.18
CA ASP A 24 -13.11 14.52 6.20
C ASP A 24 -11.74 13.84 6.40
N VAL A 25 -11.47 12.78 5.61
CA VAL A 25 -10.22 12.03 5.70
C VAL A 25 -9.11 12.71 4.91
N SER A 26 -8.02 13.05 5.59
CA SER A 26 -6.79 13.55 4.96
C SER A 26 -5.61 12.64 5.31
N LEU A 27 -4.83 12.25 4.28
CA LEU A 27 -3.70 11.31 4.42
C LEU A 27 -2.67 11.57 3.33
N THR A 28 -1.41 11.72 3.73
CA THR A 28 -0.28 11.78 2.80
C THR A 28 0.55 10.52 2.91
N ILE A 29 0.79 9.84 1.79
CA ILE A 29 1.60 8.63 1.68
C ILE A 29 2.88 8.99 0.93
N ARG A 30 4.03 8.60 1.49
CA ARG A 30 5.35 8.90 0.92
C ARG A 30 5.87 7.75 0.08
N GLY A 31 6.76 8.07 -0.87
CA GLY A 31 7.37 7.04 -1.72
C GLY A 31 8.20 6.04 -0.91
N GLY A 32 8.03 4.74 -1.21
CA GLY A 32 8.79 3.65 -0.58
C GLY A 32 8.31 3.22 0.80
N GLU A 33 7.28 3.88 1.39
CA GLU A 33 6.72 3.41 2.67
C GLU A 33 5.71 2.26 2.50
N SER A 34 5.55 1.46 3.54
CA SER A 34 4.43 0.55 3.70
C SER A 34 3.49 1.09 4.76
N VAL A 35 2.25 1.37 4.38
CA VAL A 35 1.20 1.91 5.25
C VAL A 35 0.15 0.85 5.48
N ALA A 36 -0.07 0.45 6.74
CA ALA A 36 -1.19 -0.38 7.14
C ALA A 36 -2.36 0.49 7.60
N VAL A 37 -3.51 0.36 6.95
CA VAL A 37 -4.78 0.99 7.34
C VAL A 37 -5.57 -0.01 8.18
N MET A 38 -5.75 0.30 9.44
CA MET A 38 -6.41 -0.55 10.44
C MET A 38 -7.73 0.05 10.95
N GLY A 39 -8.58 -0.80 11.49
CA GLY A 39 -9.84 -0.42 12.14
C GLY A 39 -10.83 -1.57 12.14
N ALA A 40 -11.96 -1.41 12.85
CA ALA A 40 -13.02 -2.39 12.91
C ALA A 40 -13.68 -2.63 11.54
N SER A 41 -14.42 -3.73 11.39
CA SER A 41 -15.26 -3.93 10.20
C SER A 41 -16.25 -2.77 10.07
N GLY A 42 -16.47 -2.30 8.84
CA GLY A 42 -17.35 -1.16 8.58
C GLY A 42 -16.78 0.22 8.90
N SER A 43 -15.54 0.35 9.41
CA SER A 43 -14.96 1.65 9.76
C SER A 43 -14.57 2.54 8.57
N GLY A 44 -14.67 2.07 7.32
CA GLY A 44 -14.34 2.83 6.11
C GLY A 44 -13.01 2.50 5.45
N LYS A 45 -12.23 1.52 5.96
CA LYS A 45 -10.89 1.16 5.43
C LYS A 45 -10.86 0.82 3.94
N THR A 46 -11.69 -0.13 3.51
CA THR A 46 -11.79 -0.53 2.09
C THR A 46 -12.31 0.62 1.24
N THR A 47 -13.23 1.45 1.76
CA THR A 47 -13.68 2.66 1.06
C THR A 47 -12.54 3.65 0.87
N LEU A 48 -11.72 3.87 1.89
CA LEU A 48 -10.53 4.74 1.80
C LEU A 48 -9.55 4.18 0.76
N LEU A 49 -9.21 2.90 0.86
CA LEU A 49 -8.32 2.25 -0.11
C LEU A 49 -8.85 2.40 -1.54
N HIS A 50 -10.14 2.16 -1.76
CA HIS A 50 -10.75 2.28 -3.09
C HIS A 50 -10.79 3.72 -3.62
N CYS A 51 -10.97 4.74 -2.76
CA CYS A 51 -10.86 6.15 -3.17
C CYS A 51 -9.42 6.49 -3.56
N LEU A 52 -8.43 6.12 -2.75
CA LEU A 52 -7.01 6.34 -3.04
C LEU A 52 -6.56 5.65 -4.32
N ALA A 53 -7.13 4.48 -4.60
CA ALA A 53 -6.81 3.65 -5.76
C ALA A 53 -7.63 4.00 -7.03
N ALA A 54 -8.38 5.09 -7.03
CA ALA A 54 -9.27 5.48 -8.13
C ALA A 54 -10.25 4.38 -8.59
N VAL A 55 -10.63 3.46 -7.67
CA VAL A 55 -11.67 2.44 -7.92
C VAL A 55 -13.04 3.07 -7.81
N ILE A 56 -13.28 3.84 -6.74
CA ILE A 56 -14.48 4.64 -6.56
C ILE A 56 -14.13 6.12 -6.46
N ALA A 57 -15.03 7.00 -6.91
CA ALA A 57 -14.89 8.43 -6.71
C ALA A 57 -15.43 8.80 -5.33
N PRO A 58 -14.70 9.61 -4.51
CA PRO A 58 -15.28 10.25 -3.34
C PRO A 58 -16.34 11.27 -3.76
N ASP A 59 -17.22 11.66 -2.83
CA ASP A 59 -18.25 12.66 -3.11
C ASP A 59 -17.68 14.09 -2.99
N SER A 60 -16.62 14.27 -2.19
CA SER A 60 -15.84 15.51 -2.10
C SER A 60 -14.41 15.23 -1.63
N GLY A 61 -13.55 16.23 -1.72
CA GLY A 61 -12.13 16.17 -1.39
C GLY A 61 -11.26 16.03 -2.63
N SER A 62 -9.98 15.72 -2.45
CA SER A 62 -8.96 15.61 -3.49
C SER A 62 -8.10 14.38 -3.25
N VAL A 63 -7.67 13.70 -4.33
CA VAL A 63 -6.65 12.64 -4.30
C VAL A 63 -5.65 12.92 -5.42
N VAL A 64 -4.44 13.29 -5.06
CA VAL A 64 -3.35 13.55 -6.01
C VAL A 64 -2.36 12.39 -6.01
N LEU A 65 -2.15 11.76 -7.17
CA LEU A 65 -1.08 10.81 -7.41
C LEU A 65 0.13 11.55 -8.00
N SER A 66 1.31 11.42 -7.36
CA SER A 66 2.55 12.05 -7.80
C SER A 66 3.72 11.10 -7.53
N ALA A 67 3.94 10.13 -8.42
CA ALA A 67 4.97 9.12 -8.25
C ALA A 67 6.12 9.30 -9.26
N PRO A 68 7.33 8.80 -8.98
CA PRO A 68 8.43 8.84 -9.94
C PRO A 68 8.01 8.27 -11.30
N GLY A 69 8.24 9.02 -12.36
CA GLY A 69 7.85 8.65 -13.72
C GLY A 69 6.36 8.80 -14.03
N VAL A 70 5.56 9.31 -13.10
CA VAL A 70 4.13 9.61 -13.27
C VAL A 70 3.93 11.11 -13.07
N GLU A 71 3.34 11.77 -14.06
CA GLU A 71 2.96 13.17 -13.93
C GLU A 71 1.94 13.33 -12.79
N ALA A 72 2.12 14.36 -11.95
CA ALA A 72 1.20 14.64 -10.86
C ALA A 72 -0.23 14.84 -11.38
N ARG A 73 -1.17 14.07 -10.87
CA ARG A 73 -2.53 14.02 -11.39
C ARG A 73 -3.56 13.96 -10.27
N GLU A 74 -4.57 14.86 -10.36
CA GLU A 74 -5.79 14.76 -9.55
C GLU A 74 -6.63 13.59 -10.05
N LEU A 75 -7.06 12.73 -9.13
CA LEU A 75 -7.84 11.53 -9.44
C LEU A 75 -9.35 11.75 -9.25
N VAL A 76 -9.74 12.74 -8.43
CA VAL A 76 -11.15 13.11 -8.22
C VAL A 76 -11.64 13.89 -9.44
N GLY A 77 -12.85 13.59 -9.90
CA GLY A 77 -13.41 14.19 -11.10
C GLY A 77 -13.03 13.50 -12.42
N LEU A 78 -12.10 12.54 -12.41
CA LEU A 78 -11.81 11.75 -13.61
C LEU A 78 -13.00 10.87 -14.00
N GLY A 79 -13.27 10.79 -15.29
CA GLY A 79 -14.20 9.81 -15.86
C GLY A 79 -13.73 8.37 -15.66
N GLU A 80 -14.63 7.38 -15.75
CA GLU A 80 -14.29 5.97 -15.50
C GLU A 80 -13.17 5.46 -16.42
N GLY A 81 -13.17 5.85 -17.69
CA GLY A 81 -12.11 5.46 -18.64
C GLY A 81 -10.73 5.97 -18.23
N GLU A 82 -10.64 7.18 -17.70
CA GLU A 82 -9.39 7.75 -17.21
C GLU A 82 -8.94 7.11 -15.90
N ARG A 83 -9.86 6.86 -14.95
CA ARG A 83 -9.57 6.11 -13.72
C ARG A 83 -9.06 4.71 -14.04
N ALA A 84 -9.71 4.00 -14.97
CA ALA A 84 -9.27 2.69 -15.44
C ALA A 84 -7.86 2.75 -16.06
N ARG A 85 -7.54 3.82 -16.78
CA ARG A 85 -6.21 4.05 -17.32
C ARG A 85 -5.17 4.24 -16.21
N VAL A 86 -5.44 5.09 -15.21
CA VAL A 86 -4.55 5.29 -14.04
C VAL A 86 -4.30 3.97 -13.31
N ARG A 87 -5.37 3.18 -13.05
CA ARG A 87 -5.25 1.87 -12.40
C ARG A 87 -4.33 0.93 -13.19
N ARG A 88 -4.52 0.85 -14.50
CA ARG A 88 -3.73 -0.02 -15.37
C ARG A 88 -2.27 0.41 -15.50
N GLU A 89 -2.00 1.73 -15.54
CA GLU A 89 -0.67 2.27 -15.83
C GLU A 89 0.19 2.47 -14.59
N SER A 90 -0.41 2.83 -13.45
CA SER A 90 0.32 3.35 -12.29
C SER A 90 0.05 2.62 -10.97
N LEU A 91 -0.93 1.72 -10.92
CA LEU A 91 -1.34 1.08 -9.67
C LEU A 91 -1.31 -0.45 -9.79
N GLY A 92 -0.87 -1.12 -8.72
CA GLY A 92 -0.96 -2.56 -8.57
C GLY A 92 -2.02 -2.93 -7.53
N PHE A 93 -2.64 -4.12 -7.65
CA PHE A 93 -3.69 -4.57 -6.74
C PHE A 93 -3.50 -6.01 -6.30
N VAL A 94 -3.60 -6.23 -4.99
CA VAL A 94 -3.65 -7.55 -4.35
C VAL A 94 -4.92 -7.62 -3.50
N PHE A 95 -5.77 -8.62 -3.70
CA PHE A 95 -7.04 -8.79 -2.99
C PHE A 95 -7.02 -10.04 -2.12
N GLN A 96 -7.89 -10.10 -1.13
CA GLN A 96 -8.05 -11.21 -0.20
C GLN A 96 -8.40 -12.52 -0.93
N GLU A 97 -9.34 -12.49 -1.88
CA GLU A 97 -9.77 -13.65 -2.67
C GLU A 97 -8.94 -13.84 -3.94
N HIS A 98 -7.74 -13.21 -4.03
CA HIS A 98 -6.81 -13.25 -5.16
C HIS A 98 -7.38 -12.63 -6.45
N LEU A 99 -8.66 -12.79 -6.76
CA LEU A 99 -9.36 -12.40 -7.99
C LEU A 99 -8.57 -12.81 -9.25
N LEU A 100 -8.05 -14.04 -9.23
CA LEU A 100 -7.40 -14.66 -10.39
C LEU A 100 -8.44 -15.30 -11.28
N LEU A 101 -8.20 -15.32 -12.58
CA LEU A 101 -9.06 -16.00 -13.56
C LEU A 101 -8.75 -17.49 -13.55
N PRO A 102 -9.73 -18.35 -13.16
CA PRO A 102 -9.48 -19.77 -12.99
C PRO A 102 -9.21 -20.52 -14.32
N GLU A 103 -9.64 -19.92 -15.44
CA GLU A 103 -9.40 -20.45 -16.79
C GLU A 103 -7.95 -20.26 -17.26
N LEU A 104 -7.24 -19.31 -16.66
CA LEU A 104 -5.87 -18.98 -17.01
C LEU A 104 -4.88 -19.72 -16.11
N THR A 105 -3.69 -19.96 -16.64
CA THR A 105 -2.53 -20.45 -15.88
C THR A 105 -1.97 -19.37 -14.95
N ALA A 106 -1.03 -19.75 -14.09
CA ALA A 106 -0.35 -18.81 -13.19
C ALA A 106 0.38 -17.71 -13.98
N VAL A 107 1.12 -18.07 -15.02
CA VAL A 107 1.85 -17.10 -15.84
C VAL A 107 0.92 -16.21 -16.64
N GLU A 108 -0.17 -16.73 -17.18
CA GLU A 108 -1.18 -15.96 -17.90
C GLU A 108 -1.88 -14.93 -16.98
N ASN A 109 -2.26 -15.33 -15.76
CA ASN A 109 -2.81 -14.42 -14.76
C ASN A 109 -1.82 -13.30 -14.41
N ALA A 110 -0.56 -13.65 -14.16
CA ALA A 110 0.46 -12.66 -13.82
C ALA A 110 0.80 -11.74 -15.00
N ALA A 111 0.74 -12.22 -16.25
CA ALA A 111 1.02 -11.46 -17.47
C ALA A 111 -0.11 -10.50 -17.88
N LEU A 112 -1.34 -10.74 -17.41
CA LEU A 112 -2.54 -10.04 -17.86
C LEU A 112 -2.41 -8.51 -17.90
N PRO A 113 -1.85 -7.82 -16.87
CA PRO A 113 -1.69 -6.38 -16.91
C PRO A 113 -0.78 -5.87 -18.04
N LEU A 114 0.25 -6.64 -18.40
CA LEU A 114 1.15 -6.30 -19.52
C LEU A 114 0.46 -6.48 -20.87
N LEU A 115 -0.36 -7.53 -21.02
CA LEU A 115 -1.19 -7.75 -22.20
C LEU A 115 -2.18 -6.60 -22.40
N LEU A 116 -2.81 -6.12 -21.32
CA LEU A 116 -3.71 -4.96 -21.34
C LEU A 116 -2.98 -3.64 -21.65
N LYS A 117 -1.66 -3.58 -21.47
CA LYS A 117 -0.79 -2.48 -21.92
C LYS A 117 -0.32 -2.65 -23.37
N GLY A 118 -0.69 -3.73 -24.06
CA GLY A 118 -0.35 -4.00 -25.45
C GLY A 118 0.97 -4.71 -25.68
N LEU A 119 1.63 -5.26 -24.63
CA LEU A 119 2.79 -6.12 -24.84
C LEU A 119 2.38 -7.40 -25.56
N ARG A 120 3.28 -7.93 -26.44
CA ARG A 120 3.08 -9.21 -27.07
C ARG A 120 3.11 -10.33 -26.03
N ARG A 121 2.27 -11.33 -26.19
CA ARG A 121 2.10 -12.44 -25.25
C ARG A 121 3.42 -13.09 -24.80
N PRO A 122 4.36 -13.49 -25.70
CA PRO A 122 5.61 -14.13 -25.27
C PRO A 122 6.48 -13.23 -24.38
N ASP A 123 6.46 -11.91 -24.61
CA ASP A 123 7.22 -10.95 -23.83
C ASP A 123 6.58 -10.73 -22.46
N ALA A 124 5.24 -10.61 -22.40
CA ALA A 124 4.48 -10.47 -21.18
C ALA A 124 4.63 -11.70 -20.28
N GLU A 125 4.50 -12.91 -20.84
CA GLU A 125 4.66 -14.16 -20.10
C GLU A 125 6.11 -14.36 -19.59
N ARG A 126 7.12 -13.97 -20.34
CA ARG A 126 8.53 -14.00 -19.89
C ARG A 126 8.74 -13.09 -18.68
N HIS A 127 8.19 -11.87 -18.70
CA HIS A 127 8.26 -10.96 -17.56
C HIS A 127 7.51 -11.52 -16.34
N ALA A 128 6.34 -12.09 -16.56
CA ALA A 128 5.52 -12.71 -15.51
C ALA A 128 6.22 -13.92 -14.88
N ALA A 129 6.84 -14.79 -15.69
CA ALA A 129 7.60 -15.94 -15.20
C ALA A 129 8.78 -15.51 -14.31
N GLY A 130 9.46 -14.40 -14.64
CA GLY A 130 10.50 -13.82 -13.78
C GLY A 130 9.96 -13.43 -12.40
N TRP A 131 8.77 -12.81 -12.32
CA TRP A 131 8.13 -12.48 -11.06
C TRP A 131 7.66 -13.72 -10.30
N LEU A 132 7.10 -14.73 -11.00
CA LEU A 132 6.71 -15.99 -10.37
C LEU A 132 7.92 -16.68 -9.73
N ALA A 133 9.04 -16.76 -10.45
CA ALA A 133 10.29 -17.33 -9.94
C ALA A 133 10.80 -16.57 -8.71
N ALA A 134 10.81 -15.23 -8.74
CA ALA A 134 11.22 -14.37 -7.62
C ALA A 134 10.32 -14.55 -6.37
N LEU A 135 9.07 -14.99 -6.55
CA LEU A 135 8.11 -15.27 -5.49
C LEU A 135 8.07 -16.77 -5.10
N GLY A 136 9.04 -17.58 -5.55
CA GLY A 136 9.17 -19.00 -5.21
C GLY A 136 8.18 -19.91 -5.92
N LEU A 137 7.71 -19.52 -7.11
CA LEU A 137 6.78 -20.28 -7.94
C LEU A 137 7.40 -20.79 -9.23
N ALA A 138 8.75 -20.90 -9.30
CA ALA A 138 9.43 -21.47 -10.43
C ALA A 138 8.96 -22.91 -10.70
N GLY A 139 8.64 -23.25 -11.96
CA GLY A 139 8.09 -24.54 -12.37
C GLY A 139 6.59 -24.70 -12.12
N MET A 140 5.89 -23.62 -11.75
CA MET A 140 4.43 -23.62 -11.58
C MET A 140 3.71 -22.73 -12.59
N GLU A 141 4.43 -22.22 -13.59
CA GLU A 141 3.95 -21.24 -14.57
C GLU A 141 2.69 -21.72 -15.30
N ASP A 142 2.66 -23.00 -15.69
CA ASP A 142 1.58 -23.61 -16.45
C ASP A 142 0.45 -24.19 -15.59
N ARG A 143 0.55 -24.11 -14.25
CA ARG A 143 -0.51 -24.59 -13.37
C ARG A 143 -1.70 -23.64 -13.43
N ARG A 144 -2.91 -24.23 -13.45
CA ARG A 144 -4.16 -23.50 -13.27
C ARG A 144 -4.38 -23.17 -11.80
N ILE A 145 -5.16 -22.15 -11.51
CA ILE A 145 -5.35 -21.63 -10.15
C ILE A 145 -5.87 -22.71 -9.19
N GLY A 146 -6.76 -23.59 -9.64
CA GLY A 146 -7.25 -24.72 -8.83
C GLY A 146 -6.21 -25.79 -8.49
N GLN A 147 -5.00 -25.74 -9.07
CA GLN A 147 -3.88 -26.63 -8.79
C GLN A 147 -2.86 -26.03 -7.82
N LEU A 148 -3.10 -24.81 -7.34
CA LEU A 148 -2.25 -24.05 -6.44
C LEU A 148 -2.84 -24.04 -5.02
N SER A 149 -1.98 -24.01 -4.00
CA SER A 149 -2.44 -23.71 -2.63
C SER A 149 -2.87 -22.23 -2.54
N GLY A 150 -3.64 -21.87 -1.50
CA GLY A 150 -4.06 -20.49 -1.27
C GLY A 150 -2.88 -19.51 -1.23
N GLY A 151 -1.80 -19.86 -0.54
CA GLY A 151 -0.58 -19.04 -0.49
C GLY A 151 0.15 -18.95 -1.83
N GLN A 152 0.14 -20.02 -2.64
CA GLN A 152 0.69 -20.00 -4.00
C GLN A 152 -0.15 -19.10 -4.92
N ALA A 153 -1.48 -19.21 -4.85
CA ALA A 153 -2.39 -18.34 -5.61
C ALA A 153 -2.21 -16.87 -5.20
N GLN A 154 -2.03 -16.57 -3.90
CA GLN A 154 -1.75 -15.21 -3.45
C GLN A 154 -0.41 -14.68 -3.97
N ARG A 155 0.63 -15.51 -4.06
CA ARG A 155 1.90 -15.11 -4.68
C ARG A 155 1.75 -14.85 -6.19
N VAL A 156 0.87 -15.57 -6.90
CA VAL A 156 0.50 -15.23 -8.30
C VAL A 156 -0.17 -13.86 -8.37
N ALA A 157 -1.10 -13.54 -7.44
CA ALA A 157 -1.73 -12.23 -7.38
C ALA A 157 -0.71 -11.10 -7.08
N ILE A 158 0.29 -11.37 -6.23
CA ILE A 158 1.41 -10.44 -6.00
C ILE A 158 2.23 -10.26 -7.28
N ALA A 159 2.58 -11.34 -8.00
CA ALA A 159 3.29 -11.25 -9.29
C ALA A 159 2.51 -10.38 -10.28
N ARG A 160 1.20 -10.59 -10.40
CA ARG A 160 0.30 -9.78 -11.24
C ARG A 160 0.33 -8.30 -10.86
N ALA A 161 0.32 -7.97 -9.58
CA ALA A 161 0.38 -6.59 -9.11
C ALA A 161 1.72 -5.92 -9.41
N GLN A 162 2.81 -6.69 -9.48
CA GLN A 162 4.18 -6.20 -9.63
C GLN A 162 4.66 -6.11 -11.08
N VAL A 163 4.10 -6.91 -11.97
CA VAL A 163 4.61 -7.12 -13.33
C VAL A 163 4.70 -5.84 -14.17
N THR A 164 3.84 -4.85 -13.91
CA THR A 164 3.83 -3.57 -14.62
C THR A 164 4.84 -2.56 -14.11
N GLY A 165 5.48 -2.82 -12.97
CA GLY A 165 6.35 -1.85 -12.33
C GLY A 165 5.62 -0.69 -11.64
N ALA A 166 4.35 -0.84 -11.32
CA ALA A 166 3.53 0.20 -10.69
C ALA A 166 4.20 0.77 -9.42
N PRO A 167 4.29 2.11 -9.28
CA PRO A 167 4.94 2.75 -8.13
C PRO A 167 4.17 2.58 -6.81
N VAL A 168 2.86 2.35 -6.88
CA VAL A 168 1.99 2.14 -5.72
C VAL A 168 1.23 0.83 -5.86
N VAL A 169 1.28 0.02 -4.81
CA VAL A 169 0.52 -1.23 -4.70
C VAL A 169 -0.49 -1.11 -3.57
N PHE A 170 -1.73 -1.42 -3.87
CA PHE A 170 -2.82 -1.53 -2.91
C PHE A 170 -3.08 -2.99 -2.58
N ALA A 171 -3.24 -3.31 -1.30
CA ALA A 171 -3.54 -4.66 -0.83
C ALA A 171 -4.74 -4.60 0.13
N ASP A 172 -5.83 -5.29 -0.20
CA ASP A 172 -7.00 -5.38 0.66
C ASP A 172 -7.04 -6.77 1.30
N GLU A 173 -6.76 -6.84 2.61
CA GLU A 173 -6.71 -8.06 3.42
C GLU A 173 -5.88 -9.19 2.77
N PRO A 174 -4.62 -8.94 2.31
CA PRO A 174 -3.90 -9.86 1.41
C PRO A 174 -3.58 -11.23 2.01
N THR A 175 -3.77 -11.41 3.31
CA THR A 175 -3.51 -12.67 4.05
C THR A 175 -4.72 -13.19 4.80
N GLY A 176 -5.89 -12.54 4.69
CA GLY A 176 -7.07 -12.82 5.52
C GLY A 176 -7.71 -14.20 5.30
N ALA A 177 -7.40 -14.90 4.19
CA ALA A 177 -7.90 -16.24 3.90
C ALA A 177 -6.86 -17.35 4.13
N LEU A 178 -5.69 -17.03 4.72
CA LEU A 178 -4.55 -17.93 4.89
C LEU A 178 -4.34 -18.29 6.36
N ASP A 179 -3.74 -19.46 6.61
CA ASP A 179 -3.24 -19.79 7.95
C ASP A 179 -2.06 -18.90 8.36
N SER A 180 -1.72 -18.87 9.63
CA SER A 180 -0.73 -17.94 10.20
C SER A 180 0.67 -18.10 9.60
N THR A 181 1.13 -19.32 9.32
CA THR A 181 2.44 -19.58 8.73
C THR A 181 2.49 -19.10 7.28
N THR A 182 1.51 -19.49 6.48
CA THR A 182 1.39 -19.07 5.08
C THR A 182 1.21 -17.55 4.99
N SER A 183 0.45 -16.94 5.90
CA SER A 183 0.27 -15.49 6.01
C SER A 183 1.60 -14.75 6.20
N ALA A 184 2.44 -15.22 7.11
CA ALA A 184 3.75 -14.62 7.38
C ALA A 184 4.68 -14.68 6.15
N GLU A 185 4.68 -15.81 5.42
CA GLU A 185 5.45 -15.99 4.20
C GLU A 185 4.97 -15.08 3.06
N VAL A 186 3.66 -15.05 2.84
CA VAL A 186 3.03 -14.22 1.79
C VAL A 186 3.25 -12.74 2.07
N LEU A 187 3.11 -12.30 3.34
CA LEU A 187 3.39 -10.92 3.73
C LEU A 187 4.86 -10.55 3.51
N THR A 188 5.79 -11.45 3.86
CA THR A 188 7.22 -11.25 3.60
C THR A 188 7.49 -11.09 2.10
N ALA A 189 6.89 -11.93 1.27
CA ALA A 189 7.00 -11.86 -0.18
C ALA A 189 6.42 -10.54 -0.73
N LEU A 190 5.25 -10.11 -0.22
CA LEU A 190 4.62 -8.84 -0.62
C LEU A 190 5.48 -7.63 -0.26
N LEU A 191 5.99 -7.54 0.97
CA LEU A 191 6.86 -6.45 1.40
C LEU A 191 8.17 -6.42 0.61
N HIS A 192 8.80 -7.57 0.39
CA HIS A 192 10.01 -7.66 -0.42
C HIS A 192 9.77 -7.23 -1.88
N ALA A 193 8.64 -7.66 -2.48
CA ALA A 193 8.29 -7.32 -3.86
C ALA A 193 7.85 -5.85 -4.02
N THR A 194 7.48 -5.16 -2.95
CA THR A 194 7.04 -3.75 -2.96
C THR A 194 8.11 -2.82 -2.39
N THR A 195 8.11 -2.60 -1.08
CA THR A 195 9.03 -1.65 -0.42
C THR A 195 10.50 -2.09 -0.52
N GLY A 196 10.77 -3.39 -0.55
CA GLY A 196 12.10 -3.93 -0.85
C GLY A 196 12.62 -3.57 -2.26
N GLN A 197 11.73 -3.18 -3.17
CA GLN A 197 12.04 -2.68 -4.51
C GLN A 197 11.85 -1.14 -4.63
N GLY A 198 11.74 -0.43 -3.51
CA GLY A 198 11.53 1.02 -3.48
C GLY A 198 10.13 1.48 -3.88
N ARG A 199 9.15 0.57 -3.98
CA ARG A 199 7.75 0.90 -4.30
C ARG A 199 6.96 1.13 -3.01
N THR A 200 5.81 1.77 -3.13
CA THR A 200 4.92 2.08 -2.00
C THR A 200 3.85 1.02 -1.84
N LEU A 201 3.58 0.60 -0.61
CA LEU A 201 2.50 -0.32 -0.27
C LEU A 201 1.46 0.39 0.61
N VAL A 202 0.18 0.29 0.22
CA VAL A 202 -0.97 0.68 1.05
C VAL A 202 -1.80 -0.57 1.29
N MET A 203 -1.85 -1.02 2.53
CA MET A 203 -2.51 -2.28 2.87
C MET A 203 -3.62 -2.04 3.90
N VAL A 204 -4.80 -2.61 3.65
CA VAL A 204 -5.86 -2.74 4.64
C VAL A 204 -5.68 -4.07 5.34
N THR A 205 -5.74 -4.07 6.66
CA THR A 205 -5.77 -5.29 7.47
C THR A 205 -6.46 -5.02 8.82
N HIS A 206 -7.08 -6.05 9.38
CA HIS A 206 -7.56 -6.05 10.77
C HIS A 206 -6.58 -6.77 11.71
N ASP A 207 -5.56 -7.44 11.17
CA ASP A 207 -4.55 -8.17 11.93
C ASP A 207 -3.42 -7.23 12.37
N ALA A 208 -3.24 -7.13 13.70
CA ALA A 208 -2.22 -6.27 14.29
C ALA A 208 -0.79 -6.78 14.05
N ASP A 209 -0.59 -8.09 13.91
CA ASP A 209 0.73 -8.67 13.63
C ASP A 209 1.16 -8.37 12.21
N VAL A 210 0.21 -8.44 11.27
CA VAL A 210 0.41 -8.03 9.88
C VAL A 210 0.72 -6.53 9.81
N ALA A 211 -0.05 -5.69 10.50
CA ALA A 211 0.13 -4.24 10.48
C ALA A 211 1.48 -3.80 11.05
N ARG A 212 1.96 -4.44 12.12
CA ARG A 212 3.28 -4.15 12.73
C ARG A 212 4.46 -4.43 11.80
N ARG A 213 4.27 -5.18 10.74
CA ARG A 213 5.29 -5.41 9.70
C ARG A 213 5.41 -4.22 8.72
N CYS A 214 4.44 -3.32 8.70
CA CYS A 214 4.50 -2.10 7.91
C CYS A 214 5.28 -0.99 8.63
N SER A 215 5.83 -0.05 7.87
CA SER A 215 6.59 1.08 8.41
C SER A 215 5.71 2.12 9.10
N ARG A 216 4.40 2.12 8.83
CA ARG A 216 3.43 3.07 9.36
C ARG A 216 2.06 2.43 9.52
N ILE A 217 1.37 2.80 10.60
CA ILE A 217 0.01 2.35 10.89
C ILE A 217 -0.91 3.56 10.98
N VAL A 218 -2.01 3.53 10.23
CA VAL A 218 -3.08 4.51 10.24
C VAL A 218 -4.34 3.84 10.76
N GLN A 219 -4.94 4.36 11.83
CA GLN A 219 -6.17 3.82 12.40
C GLN A 219 -7.38 4.60 11.93
N VAL A 220 -8.36 3.87 11.38
CA VAL A 220 -9.63 4.42 10.91
C VAL A 220 -10.77 3.95 11.82
N ARG A 221 -11.58 4.88 12.29
CA ARG A 221 -12.80 4.64 13.06
C ARG A 221 -13.91 5.57 12.58
N ASP A 222 -15.10 5.02 12.32
CA ASP A 222 -16.29 5.77 11.91
C ASP A 222 -16.01 6.76 10.76
N GLY A 223 -15.28 6.27 9.74
CA GLY A 223 -14.94 7.06 8.56
C GLY A 223 -13.87 8.13 8.77
N ARG A 224 -13.20 8.20 9.93
CA ARG A 224 -12.16 9.19 10.24
C ARG A 224 -10.84 8.54 10.61
N ILE A 225 -9.73 9.22 10.34
CA ILE A 225 -8.43 8.83 10.89
C ILE A 225 -8.37 9.30 12.35
N VAL A 226 -8.16 8.35 13.27
CA VAL A 226 -8.10 8.61 14.73
C VAL A 226 -6.69 8.50 15.30
N ALA A 227 -5.76 7.81 14.60
CA ALA A 227 -4.35 7.75 14.95
C ALA A 227 -3.49 7.51 13.70
N ASP A 228 -2.28 8.02 13.71
CA ASP A 228 -1.28 7.88 12.65
C ASP A 228 0.12 7.84 13.27
N SER A 229 0.80 6.70 13.18
CA SER A 229 2.10 6.52 13.81
C SER A 229 3.21 7.45 13.28
N ALA A 230 3.04 8.03 12.08
CA ALA A 230 3.97 9.04 11.56
C ALA A 230 3.76 10.42 12.23
N ALA A 231 2.51 10.77 12.58
CA ALA A 231 2.21 12.01 13.30
C ALA A 231 2.72 11.94 14.74
N ASP A 232 2.57 10.77 15.39
CA ASP A 232 3.04 10.54 16.76
C ASP A 232 4.57 10.64 16.87
N ALA A 233 5.30 10.15 15.87
CA ALA A 233 6.77 10.24 15.82
C ALA A 233 7.27 11.69 15.69
N THR A 234 6.56 12.56 14.96
CA THR A 234 6.89 13.98 14.84
C THR A 234 6.56 14.78 16.10
N ALA A 235 5.47 14.44 16.79
CA ALA A 235 5.08 15.05 18.06
C ALA A 235 6.06 14.70 19.19
N SER A 236 6.54 13.46 19.25
CA SER A 236 7.51 12.98 20.23
C SER A 236 8.92 13.57 20.03
N GLY A 237 9.30 13.88 18.79
CA GLY A 237 10.61 14.51 18.46
C GLY A 237 10.66 16.00 18.78
N ALA A 238 9.53 16.71 18.84
CA ALA A 238 9.47 18.14 19.16
C ALA A 238 9.55 18.46 20.65
N GLY A 239 9.35 17.46 21.52
CA GLY A 239 9.34 17.61 22.99
C GLY A 239 10.71 17.52 23.67
N SER A 240 11.80 17.16 22.96
CA SER A 240 13.11 16.89 23.55
C SER A 240 14.16 17.99 23.43
N ALA A 241 13.80 19.19 22.92
CA ALA A 241 14.75 20.27 22.64
C ALA A 241 14.66 21.49 23.56
N THR A 242 14.00 21.38 24.73
CA THR A 242 13.97 22.48 25.72
C THR A 242 14.25 21.96 27.11
N GLY A 243 15.50 21.92 27.50
CA GLY A 243 15.90 21.69 28.89
C GLY A 243 17.39 21.50 29.06
N THR A 244 18.08 22.58 29.22
CA THR A 244 19.07 22.85 30.26
C THR A 244 20.27 23.64 29.72
N LEU A 245 20.20 24.96 29.86
CA LEU A 245 21.37 25.81 30.04
C LEU A 245 21.03 26.77 31.17
N ALA A 246 21.38 26.40 32.41
CA ALA A 246 21.55 27.36 33.49
C ALA A 246 22.45 26.73 34.56
N GLY A 247 23.58 27.37 34.85
CA GLY A 247 24.27 27.20 36.12
C GLY A 247 25.70 26.66 36.09
N ALA A 248 26.65 27.47 35.66
CA ALA A 248 28.00 27.38 36.23
C ALA A 248 28.45 28.80 36.60
N ALA A 249 28.16 29.18 37.81
CA ALA A 249 28.77 30.34 38.45
C ALA A 249 30.10 29.96 39.08
N SER A 250 31.04 30.81 38.84
CA SER A 250 32.35 30.96 39.43
C SER A 250 32.48 30.64 40.93
N LEU A 251 33.61 30.03 41.31
CA LEU A 251 34.33 30.40 42.54
C LEU A 251 35.85 30.25 42.33
N SER A 252 36.47 31.39 42.30
CA SER A 252 37.91 31.64 42.47
C SER A 252 38.22 31.57 43.98
N THR A 253 39.41 31.18 44.33
CA THR A 253 40.30 31.55 45.43
C THR A 253 41.17 30.33 45.69
N GLY A 254 42.46 30.33 45.64
CA GLY A 254 43.41 31.27 46.18
C GLY A 254 44.32 30.53 47.17
N LEU A 255 45.58 30.77 47.07
CA LEU A 255 46.63 30.61 48.09
C LEU A 255 47.49 29.33 48.16
N ASP A 256 48.71 29.56 47.75
CA ASP A 256 49.94 29.49 48.51
C ASP A 256 50.43 28.10 49.01
N ARG A 257 51.49 27.74 48.55
CA ARG A 257 52.88 27.54 48.97
C ARG A 257 53.63 26.53 48.12
#